data_ae26633c34758e01b8811414b8591989
#
_entry.id   ae26633c34758e01b8811414b8591989
#
_cell.length_a   1.000
_cell.length_b   1.000
_cell.length_c   1.000
_cell.angle_alpha   90.00
_cell.angle_beta   90.00
_cell.angle_gamma   90.00
#
_symmetry.space_group_name_H-M   'P 1'
#
loop_
_entity.id
_entity.type
_entity.pdbx_description
1 polymer ?
#
loop_
_entity_poly.entity_id
_entity_poly.type
_entity_poly.pdbx_seq_one_letter_code
_entity_poly.pdbx_strand_id
1 'polypeptide(L)'
;MLPTDASATSPAGFEPPSADTLVPLADLFRLLGDPTRLRIVLACVDERRAVGAIADELGLSPSLVSHHLRLLRAARIVRAQRQGKQVFYIAADRHISAMLAGMLEHVAEPTRDDALDLP
;
A
#
# COMPACT_ATOMS: atom_id res chain seq x y z
N MET A 1 -28.93 4.09 25.57
CA MET A 1 -28.33 3.90 25.54
C MET A 1 -27.61 3.99 24.91
N LEU A 2 -27.27 3.84 24.79
CA LEU A 2 -26.46 3.72 24.40
C LEU A 2 -25.79 3.22 23.88
N PRO A 3 -25.74 3.01 23.63
CA PRO A 3 -24.94 2.48 23.27
C PRO A 3 -24.08 2.63 22.78
N THR A 4 -24.01 2.67 22.71
CA THR A 4 -23.25 2.71 22.35
C THR A 4 -22.43 2.77 22.25
N ASP A 5 -22.34 2.85 22.60
CA ASP A 5 -21.54 2.84 22.67
C ASP A 5 -20.75 2.26 22.43
N ALA A 6 -21.20 1.90 22.50
CA ALA A 6 -20.40 0.86 22.30
C ALA A 6 -19.38 1.09 21.43
N SER A 7 -19.71 1.60 20.61
CA SER A 7 -18.92 1.94 19.79
C SER A 7 -17.75 2.44 20.20
N ALA A 8 -17.93 3.16 20.84
CA ALA A 8 -16.87 3.74 21.30
C ALA A 8 -16.07 2.79 21.92
N THR A 9 -16.52 1.77 21.82
CA THR A 9 -16.05 0.86 22.62
C THR A 9 -14.80 0.23 22.21
N SER A 10 -14.51 0.08 21.02
CA SER A 10 -13.24 -0.50 20.66
C SER A 10 -12.14 0.45 21.04
N PRO A 11 -11.21 0.05 21.91
CA PRO A 11 -10.13 0.93 22.32
C PRO A 11 -9.30 1.43 21.16
N ALA A 12 -9.19 0.67 20.12
CA ALA A 12 -8.44 1.07 18.94
C ALA A 12 -9.31 1.77 17.92
N GLY A 13 -10.58 1.97 18.24
CA GLY A 13 -11.48 2.57 17.31
C GLY A 13 -11.93 1.64 16.21
N PHE A 14 -11.67 0.37 16.36
CA PHE A 14 -12.05 -0.58 15.33
C PHE A 14 -13.41 -1.17 15.62
N GLU A 15 -14.26 -1.10 14.62
CA GLU A 15 -15.43 -1.92 14.57
C GLU A 15 -15.24 -2.91 13.44
N PRO A 16 -15.71 -4.12 13.56
CA PRO A 16 -15.55 -5.08 12.49
C PRO A 16 -16.16 -4.53 11.20
N PRO A 17 -15.40 -4.43 10.13
CA PRO A 17 -15.96 -3.92 8.89
C PRO A 17 -16.86 -4.96 8.24
N SER A 18 -17.75 -4.48 7.39
CA SER A 18 -18.57 -5.38 6.59
C SER A 18 -17.72 -6.07 5.54
N ALA A 19 -18.27 -7.12 4.95
CA ALA A 19 -17.59 -7.82 3.86
C ALA A 19 -17.30 -6.88 2.68
N ASP A 20 -18.18 -5.91 2.45
CA ASP A 20 -18.00 -4.96 1.36
C ASP A 20 -16.75 -4.11 1.54
N THR A 21 -16.31 -3.90 2.75
CA THR A 21 -15.09 -3.18 3.05
C THR A 21 -13.91 -4.13 3.17
N LEU A 22 -14.15 -5.28 3.80
CA LEU A 22 -13.07 -6.20 4.13
C LEU A 22 -12.46 -6.85 2.90
N VAL A 23 -13.28 -7.23 1.91
CA VAL A 23 -12.77 -7.91 0.73
C VAL A 23 -11.84 -7.00 -0.08
N PRO A 24 -12.20 -5.75 -0.39
CA PRO A 24 -11.26 -4.87 -1.08
C PRO A 24 -9.99 -4.61 -0.28
N LEU A 25 -10.10 -4.52 1.04
CA LEU A 25 -8.93 -4.32 1.89
C LEU A 25 -7.99 -5.53 1.81
N ALA A 26 -8.54 -6.73 1.87
CA ALA A 26 -7.73 -7.94 1.76
C ALA A 26 -7.07 -8.04 0.39
N ASP A 27 -7.78 -7.66 -0.67
CA ASP A 27 -7.21 -7.64 -2.02
C ASP A 27 -6.05 -6.67 -2.12
N LEU A 28 -6.14 -5.53 -1.48
CA LEU A 28 -5.05 -4.55 -1.46
C LEU A 28 -3.80 -5.18 -0.87
N PHE A 29 -3.92 -5.83 0.28
CA PHE A 29 -2.78 -6.46 0.91
C PHE A 29 -2.25 -7.64 0.09
N ARG A 30 -3.13 -8.37 -0.56
CA ARG A 30 -2.71 -9.46 -1.42
C ARG A 30 -1.85 -8.96 -2.57
N LEU A 31 -2.25 -7.85 -3.19
CA LEU A 31 -1.48 -7.26 -4.27
C LEU A 31 -0.13 -6.75 -3.78
N LEU A 32 -0.11 -6.10 -2.62
CA LEU A 32 1.14 -5.60 -2.06
C LEU A 32 2.03 -6.70 -1.53
N GLY A 33 1.51 -7.92 -1.36
CA GLY A 33 2.29 -9.04 -0.88
C GLY A 33 3.25 -9.62 -1.91
N ASP A 34 3.25 -9.12 -3.14
CA ASP A 34 4.20 -9.56 -4.16
C ASP A 34 5.41 -8.62 -4.15
N PRO A 35 6.64 -9.14 -3.99
CA PRO A 35 7.81 -8.28 -3.88
C PRO A 35 8.02 -7.36 -5.07
N THR A 36 7.76 -7.83 -6.29
CA THR A 36 7.93 -7.01 -7.47
C THR A 36 6.94 -5.85 -7.49
N ARG A 37 5.67 -6.12 -7.18
CA ARG A 37 4.67 -5.06 -7.11
C ARG A 37 5.00 -4.06 -6.01
N LEU A 38 5.45 -4.56 -4.88
CA LEU A 38 5.83 -3.68 -3.77
C LEU A 38 6.96 -2.75 -4.18
N ARG A 39 7.98 -3.27 -4.87
CA ARG A 39 9.06 -2.43 -5.37
C ARG A 39 8.55 -1.36 -6.32
N ILE A 40 7.60 -1.70 -7.17
CA ILE A 40 7.03 -0.75 -8.12
C ILE A 40 6.30 0.37 -7.40
N VAL A 41 5.46 0.02 -6.42
CA VAL A 41 4.74 1.04 -5.65
C VAL A 41 5.72 1.95 -4.92
N LEU A 42 6.73 1.36 -4.29
CA LEU A 42 7.72 2.15 -3.55
C LEU A 42 8.51 3.08 -4.47
N ALA A 43 8.69 2.71 -5.72
CA ALA A 43 9.40 3.57 -6.68
C ALA A 43 8.61 4.84 -7.01
N CYS A 44 7.30 4.84 -6.80
CA CYS A 44 6.47 6.01 -7.12
C CYS A 44 5.64 6.47 -5.92
N VAL A 45 6.11 6.18 -4.70
CA VAL A 45 5.33 6.52 -3.51
C VAL A 45 5.44 8.01 -3.17
N ASP A 46 6.61 8.60 -3.36
CA ASP A 46 6.84 9.99 -2.97
C ASP A 46 6.67 10.97 -4.11
N GLU A 47 6.93 10.53 -5.33
CA GLU A 47 6.75 11.41 -6.47
C GLU A 47 6.34 10.58 -7.68
N ARG A 48 5.65 11.23 -8.59
CA ARG A 48 5.16 10.52 -9.77
C ARG A 48 6.31 10.08 -10.66
N ARG A 49 6.16 8.92 -11.26
CA ARG A 49 7.17 8.33 -12.11
C ARG A 49 6.54 7.73 -13.35
N ALA A 50 7.21 7.86 -14.48
CA ALA A 50 6.77 7.22 -15.72
C ALA A 50 7.14 5.74 -15.69
N VAL A 51 6.41 4.94 -16.47
CA VAL A 51 6.66 3.50 -16.56
C VAL A 51 8.12 3.22 -16.92
N GLY A 52 8.66 3.93 -17.91
CA GLY A 52 10.04 3.71 -18.35
C GLY A 52 11.05 3.99 -17.25
N ALA A 53 10.81 5.03 -16.46
CA ALA A 53 11.71 5.37 -15.36
C ALA A 53 11.69 4.31 -14.29
N ILE A 54 10.50 3.80 -13.95
CA ILE A 54 10.38 2.74 -12.96
C ILE A 54 11.09 1.48 -13.47
N ALA A 55 10.84 1.13 -14.72
CA ALA A 55 11.44 -0.05 -15.33
C ALA A 55 12.96 0.01 -15.31
N ASP A 56 13.51 1.16 -15.69
CA ASP A 56 14.96 1.35 -15.70
C ASP A 56 15.54 1.24 -14.30
N GLU A 57 14.90 1.90 -13.34
CA GLU A 57 15.39 1.89 -11.98
C GLU A 57 15.40 0.48 -11.37
N LEU A 58 14.37 -0.28 -11.68
CA LEU A 58 14.21 -1.60 -11.05
C LEU A 58 14.79 -2.75 -11.88
N GLY A 59 15.26 -2.46 -13.09
CA GLY A 59 15.79 -3.50 -13.95
C GLY A 59 14.71 -4.43 -14.47
N LEU A 60 13.53 -3.91 -14.73
CA LEU A 60 12.39 -4.69 -15.20
C LEU A 60 12.00 -4.23 -16.59
N SER A 61 11.28 -5.08 -17.32
CA SER A 61 10.77 -4.66 -18.62
C SER A 61 9.62 -3.68 -18.45
N PRO A 62 9.49 -2.70 -19.35
CA PRO A 62 8.35 -1.78 -19.30
C PRO A 62 7.00 -2.50 -19.38
N SER A 63 6.93 -3.58 -20.12
CA SER A 63 5.69 -4.36 -20.24
C SER A 63 5.28 -4.95 -18.90
N LEU A 64 6.24 -5.49 -18.17
CA LEU A 64 5.97 -6.06 -16.85
C LEU A 64 5.53 -4.98 -15.87
N VAL A 65 6.24 -3.85 -15.87
CA VAL A 65 5.88 -2.73 -15.01
C VAL A 65 4.48 -2.21 -15.33
N SER A 66 4.17 -2.05 -16.62
CA SER A 66 2.83 -1.63 -17.04
C SER A 66 1.76 -2.58 -16.57
N HIS A 67 2.02 -3.87 -16.69
CA HIS A 67 1.06 -4.89 -16.27
C HIS A 67 0.75 -4.76 -14.77
N HIS A 68 1.80 -4.66 -13.96
CA HIS A 68 1.61 -4.51 -12.52
C HIS A 68 0.93 -3.20 -12.16
N LEU A 69 1.29 -2.11 -12.83
CA LEU A 69 0.68 -0.81 -12.56
C LEU A 69 -0.81 -0.81 -12.87
N ARG A 70 -1.23 -1.53 -13.90
CA ARG A 70 -2.66 -1.62 -14.19
C ARG A 70 -3.43 -2.32 -13.07
N LEU A 71 -2.85 -3.39 -12.52
CA LEU A 71 -3.47 -4.08 -11.40
C LEU A 71 -3.52 -3.19 -10.16
N LEU A 72 -2.43 -2.50 -9.89
CA LEU A 72 -2.34 -1.61 -8.74
C LEU A 72 -3.29 -0.44 -8.86
N ARG A 73 -3.47 0.07 -10.06
CA ARG A 73 -4.40 1.17 -10.30
C ARG A 73 -5.84 0.71 -10.12
N ALA A 74 -6.17 -0.47 -10.62
CA ALA A 74 -7.52 -1.01 -10.47
C ALA A 74 -7.89 -1.18 -9.00
N ALA A 75 -6.90 -1.50 -8.15
CA ALA A 75 -7.10 -1.64 -6.72
C ALA A 75 -6.94 -0.33 -5.96
N ARG A 76 -6.73 0.79 -6.69
CA ARG A 76 -6.61 2.12 -6.11
C ARG A 76 -5.41 2.25 -5.17
N ILE A 77 -4.36 1.52 -5.44
CA ILE A 77 -3.09 1.64 -4.72
C ILE A 77 -2.25 2.75 -5.34
N VAL A 78 -2.30 2.87 -6.66
CA VAL A 78 -1.67 3.97 -7.37
C VAL A 78 -2.72 4.66 -8.25
N ARG A 79 -2.43 5.88 -8.62
CA ARG A 79 -3.24 6.60 -9.60
C ARG A 79 -2.36 7.05 -10.76
N ALA A 80 -2.98 7.21 -11.90
CA ALA A 80 -2.28 7.63 -13.10
C ALA A 80 -2.54 9.11 -13.35
N GLN A 81 -1.52 9.80 -13.82
CA GLN A 81 -1.62 11.20 -14.24
C GLN A 81 -1.06 11.30 -15.64
N ARG A 82 -1.87 11.83 -16.54
CA ARG A 82 -1.41 12.03 -17.91
C ARG A 82 -0.86 13.44 -18.05
N GLN A 83 0.28 13.54 -18.68
CA GLN A 83 0.85 14.84 -19.04
C GLN A 83 1.35 14.73 -20.48
N GLY A 84 0.64 15.35 -21.40
CA GLY A 84 0.93 15.19 -22.80
C GLY A 84 0.71 13.76 -23.23
N LYS A 85 1.72 13.17 -23.83
CA LYS A 85 1.67 11.78 -24.26
C LYS A 85 2.15 10.80 -23.19
N GLN A 86 2.65 11.32 -22.09
CA GLN A 86 3.19 10.47 -21.05
C GLN A 86 2.19 10.23 -19.95
N VAL A 87 2.26 9.04 -19.36
CA VAL A 87 1.46 8.68 -18.20
C VAL A 87 2.43 8.45 -17.04
N PHE A 88 2.15 9.11 -15.94
CA PHE A 88 2.93 9.00 -14.73
C PHE A 88 2.07 8.31 -13.67
N TYR A 89 2.72 7.62 -12.76
CA TYR A 89 2.03 6.93 -11.67
C TYR A 89 2.57 7.43 -10.34
N ILE A 90 1.69 7.48 -9.36
CA ILE A 90 2.04 7.90 -8.01
C ILE A 90 1.11 7.17 -7.05
N ALA A 91 1.52 7.02 -5.79
CA ALA A 91 0.63 6.44 -4.78
C ALA A 91 -0.72 7.15 -4.80
N ALA A 92 -1.79 6.39 -4.62
CA ALA A 92 -3.14 6.91 -4.83
C ALA A 92 -3.45 8.07 -3.89
N ASP A 93 -3.00 7.99 -2.64
CA ASP A 93 -3.23 9.02 -1.67
C ASP A 93 -2.23 8.88 -0.52
N ARG A 94 -2.35 9.79 0.45
CA ARG A 94 -1.41 9.78 1.58
C ARG A 94 -1.62 8.58 2.50
N HIS A 95 -2.79 7.94 2.46
CA HIS A 95 -3.00 6.75 3.27
C HIS A 95 -2.07 5.63 2.82
N ILE A 96 -1.95 5.45 1.50
CA ILE A 96 -1.05 4.44 0.96
C ILE A 96 0.40 4.78 1.30
N SER A 97 0.84 6.00 1.06
CA SER A 97 2.23 6.36 1.32
C SER A 97 2.57 6.30 2.79
N ALA A 98 1.67 6.75 3.67
CA ALA A 98 1.91 6.71 5.11
C ALA A 98 1.95 5.28 5.63
N MET A 99 1.07 4.42 5.13
CA MET A 99 1.07 3.02 5.53
C MET A 99 2.38 2.35 5.15
N LEU A 100 2.83 2.56 3.92
CA LEU A 100 4.07 1.94 3.46
C LEU A 100 5.29 2.46 4.21
N ALA A 101 5.35 3.76 4.47
CA ALA A 101 6.44 4.33 5.25
C ALA A 101 6.47 3.74 6.65
N GLY A 102 5.29 3.63 7.28
CA GLY A 102 5.19 3.05 8.62
C GLY A 102 5.60 1.60 8.65
N MET A 103 5.19 0.83 7.65
CA MET A 103 5.56 -0.58 7.60
C MET A 103 7.04 -0.77 7.32
N LEU A 104 7.64 0.08 6.49
CA LEU A 104 9.07 0.02 6.26
C LEU A 104 9.85 0.29 7.55
N GLU A 105 9.41 1.26 8.32
CA GLU A 105 10.03 1.54 9.61
C GLU A 105 9.89 0.35 10.55
N HIS A 106 8.70 -0.23 10.57
CA HIS A 106 8.44 -1.38 11.43
C HIS A 106 9.36 -2.55 11.10
N VAL A 107 9.48 -2.87 9.81
CA VAL A 107 10.31 -3.99 9.37
C VAL A 107 11.79 -3.72 9.62
N ALA A 108 12.22 -2.46 9.54
CA ALA A 108 13.62 -2.10 9.73
C ALA A 108 14.03 -2.03 11.19
N GLU A 109 13.06 -1.98 12.12
CA GLU A 109 13.38 -1.92 13.53
C GLU A 109 14.02 -3.22 14.00
N PRO A 110 14.99 -3.14 14.93
CA PRO A 110 15.56 -4.37 15.48
C PRO A 110 14.49 -5.19 16.15
N THR A 111 14.59 -6.49 15.99
CA THR A 111 13.68 -7.41 16.64
C THR A 111 13.85 -7.30 18.14
N ARG A 112 12.73 -7.14 18.84
CA ARG A 112 12.74 -7.14 20.29
C ARG A 112 12.44 -8.53 20.75
N ASP A 113 13.24 -9.01 21.65
CA ASP A 113 13.01 -10.31 22.23
C ASP A 113 12.13 -10.16 23.44
N ASP A 114 10.87 -9.98 23.20
CA ASP A 114 9.93 -9.75 24.30
C ASP A 114 9.66 -10.99 25.10
N ALA A 115 10.14 -12.14 24.65
CA ALA A 115 9.96 -13.36 25.41
C ALA A 115 10.68 -13.29 26.74
N LEU A 116 11.73 -12.52 26.80
CA LEU A 116 12.47 -12.35 28.05
C LEU A 116 11.67 -11.60 29.11
N ASP A 117 10.68 -10.87 28.68
CA ASP A 117 9.87 -10.07 29.59
C ASP A 117 8.67 -10.85 30.14
N LEU A 118 8.49 -12.05 29.69
CA LEU A 118 7.35 -12.83 30.11
C LEU A 118 7.64 -13.50 31.45
N PRO A 119 6.66 -13.53 32.32
CA PRO A 119 6.81 -14.20 33.62
C PRO A 119 7.04 -15.69 33.50
#